data_c890a9c63ec5142cc0fdf25263b70fcf
#
_entry.id   c890a9c63ec5142cc0fdf25263b70fcf
#
_cell.length_a   1.000
_cell.length_b   1.000
_cell.length_c   1.000
_cell.angle_alpha   90.00
_cell.angle_beta   90.00
_cell.angle_gamma   90.00
#
_symmetry.space_group_name_H-M   'P 1'
#
loop_
_entity.id
_entity.type
_entity.pdbx_description
1 polymer ?
#
loop_
_entity_poly.entity_id
_entity_poly.type
_entity_poly.pdbx_seq_one_letter_code
_entity_poly.pdbx_strand_id
1 'polypeptide(L)'
;MAGTAATVFRNVRPYGAERPVDLFAVDGVLAERLPDGAEPVVVEGGGRIALPTLVDAHIHPDKTAWGEPWYSRRPAASLPEYVEGDVDLHHHLATPLAERAHRLLAHAVASGTRAVRAHVDVAPAYGLAGVTGLAEARERLAGALDVQLVAFPQHGVRRTPGAGELLAEAAASGLIDAVGGIDPAGFDGGPDGEGPAQLDLVFGLAERHGLRLDVHLHDVGARGLDPLRDIVARTRAAGLAGRVVVSHAFCVPEISGDRLAALADELAEAGVGLTTVAPSAHQVLPFRELQARGVRVGLGSDGVRDSWSPYGNADMLHRAHLLGWTTDARTDQELADCFALAADGGADLLDLPRVTLRPGSPADFMLVAGECLPQVVVDLPARELVVRGGRVVARDGRHLG
;
A
#
# COMPACT_ATOMS: atom_id res chain seq x y z
N MET A 1 -29.80 5.93 -23.16
CA MET A 1 -29.32 6.35 -21.81
C MET A 1 -28.91 5.11 -21.09
N ALA A 2 -27.66 5.01 -20.64
CA ALA A 2 -27.25 3.91 -19.78
C ALA A 2 -28.08 4.02 -18.49
N GLY A 3 -28.74 2.92 -18.08
CA GLY A 3 -29.51 2.90 -16.84
C GLY A 3 -28.62 3.16 -15.64
N THR A 4 -29.11 3.90 -14.63
CA THR A 4 -28.43 4.15 -13.36
C THR A 4 -28.12 2.80 -12.69
N ALA A 5 -26.83 2.52 -12.43
CA ALA A 5 -26.44 1.30 -11.75
C ALA A 5 -26.80 1.42 -10.25
N ALA A 6 -27.79 0.64 -9.82
CA ALA A 6 -28.29 0.68 -8.45
C ALA A 6 -28.20 -0.70 -7.76
N THR A 7 -27.72 -0.71 -6.51
CA THR A 7 -27.67 -1.93 -5.68
C THR A 7 -28.22 -1.61 -4.29
N VAL A 8 -28.98 -2.53 -3.73
CA VAL A 8 -29.44 -2.49 -2.32
C VAL A 8 -28.76 -3.63 -1.57
N PHE A 9 -28.03 -3.28 -0.53
CA PHE A 9 -27.46 -4.24 0.41
C PHE A 9 -28.36 -4.27 1.64
N ARG A 10 -29.18 -5.30 1.74
CA ARG A 10 -30.18 -5.44 2.81
C ARG A 10 -29.59 -5.99 4.08
N ASN A 11 -30.14 -5.56 5.21
CA ASN A 11 -29.80 -6.12 6.51
C ASN A 11 -28.28 -6.14 6.76
N VAL A 12 -27.62 -4.99 6.58
CA VAL A 12 -26.18 -4.76 6.79
C VAL A 12 -26.01 -3.90 8.03
N ARG A 13 -25.04 -4.20 8.87
CA ARG A 13 -24.74 -3.40 10.07
C ARG A 13 -23.44 -2.61 9.86
N PRO A 14 -23.50 -1.32 9.49
CA PRO A 14 -22.30 -0.48 9.44
C PRO A 14 -21.58 -0.47 10.78
N TYR A 15 -20.23 -0.51 10.77
CA TYR A 15 -19.49 -0.48 12.03
C TYR A 15 -19.83 0.78 12.83
N GLY A 16 -19.95 0.63 14.15
CA GLY A 16 -20.45 1.70 15.04
C GLY A 16 -21.98 1.86 15.06
N ALA A 17 -22.72 1.16 14.20
CA ALA A 17 -24.18 1.14 14.28
C ALA A 17 -24.68 0.02 15.22
N GLU A 18 -25.72 0.31 15.99
CA GLU A 18 -26.34 -0.67 16.90
C GLU A 18 -27.21 -1.71 16.17
N ARG A 19 -27.81 -1.32 15.05
CA ARG A 19 -28.77 -2.13 14.31
C ARG A 19 -28.44 -2.23 12.83
N PRO A 20 -28.78 -3.34 12.18
CA PRO A 20 -28.70 -3.43 10.73
C PRO A 20 -29.64 -2.43 10.05
N VAL A 21 -29.19 -1.95 8.89
CA VAL A 21 -29.92 -1.08 7.97
C VAL A 21 -29.75 -1.58 6.54
N ASP A 22 -30.51 -1.02 5.61
CA ASP A 22 -30.24 -1.20 4.19
C ASP A 22 -29.30 -0.10 3.70
N LEU A 23 -28.25 -0.47 2.95
CA LEU A 23 -27.36 0.46 2.27
C LEU A 23 -27.74 0.52 0.78
N PHE A 24 -27.85 1.73 0.26
CA PHE A 24 -28.17 1.98 -1.14
C PHE A 24 -26.91 2.47 -1.86
N ALA A 25 -26.51 1.80 -2.94
CA ALA A 25 -25.43 2.24 -3.81
C ALA A 25 -26.02 2.67 -5.16
N VAL A 26 -25.66 3.87 -5.61
CA VAL A 26 -26.08 4.46 -6.88
C VAL A 26 -24.85 5.00 -7.57
N ASP A 27 -24.58 4.49 -8.79
CA ASP A 27 -23.41 4.88 -9.60
C ASP A 27 -22.08 4.87 -8.80
N GLY A 28 -21.89 3.86 -7.96
CA GLY A 28 -20.66 3.65 -7.19
C GLY A 28 -20.57 4.41 -5.87
N VAL A 29 -21.58 5.18 -5.49
CA VAL A 29 -21.61 6.00 -4.26
C VAL A 29 -22.78 5.58 -3.38
N LEU A 30 -22.60 5.60 -2.07
CA LEU A 30 -23.70 5.37 -1.13
C LEU A 30 -24.70 6.55 -1.16
N ALA A 31 -25.98 6.23 -1.17
CA ALA A 31 -27.07 7.20 -1.23
C ALA A 31 -28.03 7.03 -0.05
N GLU A 32 -28.81 8.06 0.28
CA GLU A 32 -29.85 7.96 1.31
C GLU A 32 -31.02 7.07 0.88
N ARG A 33 -31.33 7.04 -0.41
CA ARG A 33 -32.41 6.26 -1.03
C ARG A 33 -32.09 5.99 -2.50
N LEU A 34 -32.80 5.05 -3.07
CA LEU A 34 -32.77 4.82 -4.52
C LEU A 34 -33.50 5.93 -5.28
N PRO A 35 -33.11 6.21 -6.54
CA PRO A 35 -33.88 7.02 -7.45
C PRO A 35 -35.27 6.41 -7.73
N ASP A 36 -36.27 7.26 -7.99
CA ASP A 36 -37.61 6.78 -8.33
C ASP A 36 -37.58 5.96 -9.64
N GLY A 37 -38.19 4.78 -9.62
CA GLY A 37 -38.21 3.87 -10.77
C GLY A 37 -36.92 3.06 -10.97
N ALA A 38 -35.95 3.12 -10.06
CA ALA A 38 -34.76 2.30 -10.15
C ALA A 38 -35.10 0.81 -9.93
N GLU A 39 -34.50 -0.07 -10.74
CA GLU A 39 -34.55 -1.52 -10.56
C GLU A 39 -33.20 -2.01 -9.99
N PRO A 40 -33.03 -2.04 -8.66
CA PRO A 40 -31.73 -2.35 -8.07
C PRO A 40 -31.43 -3.84 -8.08
N VAL A 41 -30.16 -4.17 -8.16
CA VAL A 41 -29.65 -5.48 -7.71
C VAL A 41 -29.82 -5.55 -6.20
N VAL A 42 -30.38 -6.65 -5.69
CA VAL A 42 -30.55 -6.86 -4.24
C VAL A 42 -29.51 -7.86 -3.74
N VAL A 43 -28.77 -7.48 -2.71
CA VAL A 43 -27.76 -8.32 -2.05
C VAL A 43 -28.10 -8.42 -0.56
N GLU A 44 -28.26 -9.64 -0.06
CA GLU A 44 -28.55 -9.88 1.36
C GLU A 44 -27.26 -9.86 2.19
N GLY A 45 -27.23 -9.02 3.21
CA GLY A 45 -26.06 -8.85 4.09
C GLY A 45 -26.12 -9.68 5.38
N GLY A 46 -27.27 -10.31 5.70
CA GLY A 46 -27.41 -11.27 6.80
C GLY A 46 -27.04 -10.72 8.19
N GLY A 47 -27.19 -9.42 8.43
CA GLY A 47 -26.82 -8.77 9.68
C GLY A 47 -25.31 -8.65 9.91
N ARG A 48 -24.48 -8.92 8.91
CA ARG A 48 -23.00 -8.81 8.96
C ARG A 48 -22.54 -7.38 9.19
N ILE A 49 -21.38 -7.22 9.83
CA ILE A 49 -20.74 -5.93 9.94
C ILE A 49 -20.22 -5.51 8.57
N ALA A 50 -20.56 -4.29 8.15
CA ALA A 50 -19.90 -3.61 7.05
C ALA A 50 -18.74 -2.79 7.59
N LEU A 51 -17.56 -3.02 7.04
CA LEU A 51 -16.35 -2.25 7.30
C LEU A 51 -15.86 -1.59 6.00
N PRO A 52 -15.21 -0.42 6.06
CA PRO A 52 -14.51 0.13 4.91
C PRO A 52 -13.58 -0.90 4.29
N THR A 53 -13.43 -0.88 2.97
CA THR A 53 -12.35 -1.60 2.29
C THR A 53 -10.99 -1.03 2.67
N LEU A 54 -9.97 -1.85 2.53
CA LEU A 54 -8.59 -1.60 2.94
C LEU A 54 -7.75 -1.08 1.77
N VAL A 55 -6.61 -0.47 2.09
CA VAL A 55 -5.63 0.02 1.12
C VAL A 55 -4.25 -0.45 1.54
N ASP A 56 -3.55 -1.11 0.63
CA ASP A 56 -2.16 -1.52 0.83
C ASP A 56 -1.22 -0.45 0.29
N ALA A 57 -0.65 0.34 1.20
CA ALA A 57 0.17 1.48 0.83
C ALA A 57 1.58 1.11 0.32
N HIS A 58 1.96 -0.18 0.38
CA HIS A 58 3.28 -0.66 -0.03
C HIS A 58 3.31 -2.17 -0.19
N ILE A 59 3.41 -2.66 -1.42
CA ILE A 59 3.48 -4.08 -1.74
C ILE A 59 4.40 -4.33 -2.94
N HIS A 60 5.06 -5.51 -2.97
CA HIS A 60 5.94 -5.96 -4.07
C HIS A 60 5.34 -7.17 -4.82
N PRO A 61 4.39 -6.98 -5.76
CA PRO A 61 3.82 -8.11 -6.49
C PRO A 61 4.74 -8.68 -7.57
N ASP A 62 5.75 -7.93 -8.00
CA ASP A 62 6.68 -8.27 -9.06
C ASP A 62 7.53 -9.52 -8.73
N LYS A 63 7.94 -9.66 -7.47
CA LYS A 63 8.82 -10.73 -6.99
C LYS A 63 8.12 -11.81 -6.15
N THR A 64 6.79 -11.77 -6.07
CA THR A 64 6.05 -12.75 -5.28
C THR A 64 6.15 -14.18 -5.80
N ALA A 65 6.30 -15.13 -4.88
CA ALA A 65 6.11 -16.58 -5.12
C ALA A 65 4.73 -17.07 -4.61
N TRP A 66 3.74 -16.18 -4.49
CA TRP A 66 2.38 -16.55 -4.09
C TRP A 66 1.73 -17.49 -5.12
N GLY A 67 1.30 -18.65 -4.64
CA GLY A 67 0.72 -19.69 -5.49
C GLY A 67 1.73 -20.52 -6.27
N GLU A 68 3.03 -20.29 -6.08
CA GLU A 68 4.12 -21.11 -6.60
C GLU A 68 4.51 -22.23 -5.62
N PRO A 69 5.22 -23.27 -6.07
CA PRO A 69 5.84 -24.23 -5.18
C PRO A 69 6.70 -23.55 -4.12
N TRP A 70 6.92 -24.23 -2.99
CA TRP A 70 7.72 -23.69 -1.93
C TRP A 70 9.16 -23.39 -2.39
N TYR A 71 9.59 -22.13 -2.19
CA TYR A 71 10.97 -21.70 -2.41
C TYR A 71 11.72 -21.68 -1.08
N SER A 72 12.78 -22.47 -0.98
CA SER A 72 13.67 -22.51 0.19
C SER A 72 14.71 -21.41 0.07
N ARG A 73 14.60 -20.42 0.97
CA ARG A 73 15.47 -19.24 0.98
C ARG A 73 16.84 -19.56 1.53
N ARG A 74 17.85 -18.86 1.03
CA ARG A 74 19.19 -18.87 1.64
C ARG A 74 19.24 -17.78 2.73
N PRO A 75 20.04 -17.99 3.81
CA PRO A 75 20.32 -16.91 4.74
C PRO A 75 20.96 -15.73 4.03
N ALA A 76 20.54 -14.50 4.35
CA ALA A 76 21.14 -13.26 3.91
C ALA A 76 21.44 -12.39 5.13
N ALA A 77 22.62 -11.78 5.17
CA ALA A 77 23.09 -10.97 6.29
C ALA A 77 23.21 -9.47 5.92
N SER A 78 23.04 -9.14 4.65
CA SER A 78 23.19 -7.77 4.14
C SER A 78 22.19 -7.47 3.03
N LEU A 79 21.88 -6.18 2.84
CA LEU A 79 20.98 -5.75 1.76
C LEU A 79 21.43 -6.22 0.38
N PRO A 80 22.73 -6.16 -0.01
CA PRO A 80 23.19 -6.76 -1.27
C PRO A 80 22.84 -8.23 -1.43
N GLU A 81 22.99 -9.05 -0.37
CA GLU A 81 22.66 -10.47 -0.42
C GLU A 81 21.15 -10.71 -0.60
N TYR A 82 20.30 -9.88 -0.01
CA TYR A 82 18.86 -9.92 -0.26
C TYR A 82 18.52 -9.60 -1.72
N VAL A 83 19.16 -8.57 -2.28
CA VAL A 83 18.98 -8.16 -3.69
C VAL A 83 19.45 -9.27 -4.65
N GLU A 84 20.58 -9.94 -4.39
CA GLU A 84 21.04 -11.10 -5.15
C GLU A 84 20.03 -12.26 -5.08
N GLY A 85 19.43 -12.47 -3.90
CA GLY A 85 18.38 -13.47 -3.71
C GLY A 85 17.15 -13.24 -4.58
N ASP A 86 16.79 -11.99 -4.88
CA ASP A 86 15.68 -11.65 -5.79
C ASP A 86 15.99 -12.08 -7.24
N VAL A 87 17.24 -11.89 -7.70
CA VAL A 87 17.68 -12.36 -9.02
C VAL A 87 17.60 -13.87 -9.10
N ASP A 88 18.07 -14.57 -8.07
CA ASP A 88 17.98 -16.03 -7.98
C ASP A 88 16.52 -16.51 -8.03
N LEU A 89 15.64 -15.88 -7.25
CA LEU A 89 14.20 -16.19 -7.24
C LEU A 89 13.57 -15.94 -8.61
N HIS A 90 13.86 -14.80 -9.23
CA HIS A 90 13.33 -14.46 -10.56
C HIS A 90 13.62 -15.55 -11.59
N HIS A 91 14.85 -16.08 -11.61
CA HIS A 91 15.23 -17.18 -12.50
C HIS A 91 14.59 -18.52 -12.11
N HIS A 92 14.17 -18.69 -10.87
CA HIS A 92 13.56 -19.92 -10.38
C HIS A 92 12.05 -20.00 -10.65
N LEU A 93 11.38 -18.87 -10.77
CA LEU A 93 9.93 -18.78 -10.97
C LEU A 93 9.56 -19.06 -12.43
N ALA A 94 8.82 -20.15 -12.65
CA ALA A 94 8.38 -20.55 -14.00
C ALA A 94 7.15 -19.79 -14.49
N THR A 95 6.25 -19.38 -13.59
CA THR A 95 5.04 -18.64 -13.93
C THR A 95 5.39 -17.19 -14.30
N PRO A 96 4.86 -16.66 -15.43
CA PRO A 96 5.10 -15.28 -15.82
C PRO A 96 4.74 -14.28 -14.72
N LEU A 97 5.49 -13.16 -14.62
CA LEU A 97 5.31 -12.13 -13.60
C LEU A 97 3.87 -11.59 -13.58
N ALA A 98 3.31 -11.25 -14.75
CA ALA A 98 1.94 -10.74 -14.86
C ALA A 98 0.91 -11.68 -14.20
N GLU A 99 1.08 -12.98 -14.38
CA GLU A 99 0.16 -13.99 -13.81
C GLU A 99 0.34 -14.14 -12.31
N ARG A 100 1.59 -14.14 -11.80
CA ARG A 100 1.86 -14.18 -10.36
C ARG A 100 1.33 -12.94 -9.65
N ALA A 101 1.61 -11.77 -10.21
CA ALA A 101 1.12 -10.49 -9.70
C ALA A 101 -0.41 -10.43 -9.71
N HIS A 102 -1.05 -10.81 -10.82
CA HIS A 102 -2.51 -10.87 -10.90
C HIS A 102 -3.10 -11.80 -9.82
N ARG A 103 -2.54 -12.99 -9.63
CA ARG A 103 -2.99 -13.96 -8.62
C ARG A 103 -2.90 -13.39 -7.21
N LEU A 104 -1.79 -12.72 -6.86
CA LEU A 104 -1.62 -12.08 -5.57
C LEU A 104 -2.60 -10.92 -5.38
N LEU A 105 -2.72 -10.04 -6.36
CA LEU A 105 -3.59 -8.86 -6.29
C LEU A 105 -5.08 -9.25 -6.30
N ALA A 106 -5.49 -10.29 -7.03
CA ALA A 106 -6.85 -10.84 -6.94
C ALA A 106 -7.16 -11.41 -5.55
N HIS A 107 -6.16 -12.02 -4.90
CA HIS A 107 -6.29 -12.45 -3.50
C HIS A 107 -6.40 -11.23 -2.55
N ALA A 108 -5.66 -10.15 -2.77
CA ALA A 108 -5.81 -8.92 -2.01
C ALA A 108 -7.23 -8.34 -2.14
N VAL A 109 -7.82 -8.32 -3.35
CA VAL A 109 -9.23 -7.93 -3.57
C VAL A 109 -10.16 -8.82 -2.74
N ALA A 110 -9.99 -10.13 -2.83
CA ALA A 110 -10.82 -11.09 -2.08
C ALA A 110 -10.67 -10.94 -0.55
N SER A 111 -9.55 -10.38 -0.10
CA SER A 111 -9.25 -10.03 1.29
C SER A 111 -9.75 -8.65 1.71
N GLY A 112 -10.44 -7.91 0.83
CA GLY A 112 -11.06 -6.62 1.15
C GLY A 112 -10.22 -5.40 0.77
N THR A 113 -9.14 -5.55 0.01
CA THR A 113 -8.31 -4.43 -0.45
C THR A 113 -8.88 -3.84 -1.73
N ARG A 114 -9.06 -2.51 -1.76
CA ARG A 114 -9.58 -1.75 -2.91
C ARG A 114 -8.51 -1.02 -3.72
N ALA A 115 -7.36 -0.80 -3.13
CA ALA A 115 -6.27 -0.08 -3.77
C ALA A 115 -4.92 -0.54 -3.21
N VAL A 116 -3.89 -0.52 -4.05
CA VAL A 116 -2.52 -0.84 -3.67
C VAL A 116 -1.53 0.15 -4.30
N ARG A 117 -0.42 0.40 -3.60
CA ARG A 117 0.79 0.97 -4.19
C ARG A 117 1.78 -0.16 -4.40
N ALA A 118 1.90 -0.58 -5.67
CA ALA A 118 2.71 -1.72 -6.10
C ALA A 118 4.08 -1.25 -6.57
N HIS A 119 5.12 -1.70 -5.89
CA HIS A 119 6.51 -1.45 -6.25
C HIS A 119 6.99 -2.50 -7.25
N VAL A 120 7.78 -2.07 -8.22
CA VAL A 120 8.41 -2.94 -9.20
C VAL A 120 9.87 -2.57 -9.37
N ASP A 121 10.73 -3.57 -9.28
CA ASP A 121 12.17 -3.39 -9.46
C ASP A 121 12.52 -3.14 -10.93
N VAL A 122 13.35 -2.13 -11.14
CA VAL A 122 13.90 -1.75 -12.45
C VAL A 122 15.41 -1.84 -12.39
N ALA A 123 15.95 -2.84 -13.04
CA ALA A 123 17.39 -3.11 -13.09
C ALA A 123 17.77 -3.78 -14.41
N PRO A 124 19.03 -3.71 -14.86
CA PRO A 124 19.48 -4.39 -16.08
C PRO A 124 19.18 -5.89 -16.13
N ALA A 125 19.09 -6.54 -14.96
CA ALA A 125 18.74 -7.96 -14.87
C ALA A 125 17.29 -8.25 -15.31
N TYR A 126 16.38 -7.28 -15.21
CA TYR A 126 14.94 -7.45 -15.49
C TYR A 126 14.44 -6.57 -16.64
N GLY A 127 15.17 -5.48 -16.99
CA GLY A 127 14.69 -4.45 -17.88
C GLY A 127 13.40 -3.81 -17.36
N LEU A 128 12.43 -3.61 -18.23
CA LEU A 128 11.09 -3.10 -17.91
C LEU A 128 10.00 -4.20 -17.92
N ALA A 129 10.37 -5.47 -17.98
CA ALA A 129 9.40 -6.57 -18.02
C ALA A 129 8.47 -6.58 -16.79
N GLY A 130 9.00 -6.20 -15.61
CA GLY A 130 8.20 -6.04 -14.40
C GLY A 130 7.14 -4.95 -14.52
N VAL A 131 7.51 -3.79 -15.06
CA VAL A 131 6.59 -2.65 -15.28
C VAL A 131 5.44 -3.03 -16.20
N THR A 132 5.75 -3.65 -17.34
CA THR A 132 4.74 -4.09 -18.31
C THR A 132 3.84 -5.19 -17.73
N GLY A 133 4.42 -6.15 -17.01
CA GLY A 133 3.65 -7.24 -16.39
C GLY A 133 2.72 -6.76 -15.28
N LEU A 134 3.13 -5.79 -14.46
CA LEU A 134 2.24 -5.19 -13.46
C LEU A 134 1.16 -4.31 -14.10
N ALA A 135 1.49 -3.59 -15.18
CA ALA A 135 0.48 -2.84 -15.94
C ALA A 135 -0.60 -3.76 -16.52
N GLU A 136 -0.21 -4.93 -17.05
CA GLU A 136 -1.17 -5.95 -17.51
C GLU A 136 -2.04 -6.48 -16.35
N ALA A 137 -1.44 -6.80 -15.20
CA ALA A 137 -2.17 -7.24 -14.02
C ALA A 137 -3.17 -6.18 -13.52
N ARG A 138 -2.79 -4.89 -13.56
CA ARG A 138 -3.65 -3.75 -13.24
C ARG A 138 -4.87 -3.68 -14.16
N GLU A 139 -4.67 -3.82 -15.47
CA GLU A 139 -5.76 -3.81 -16.45
C GLU A 139 -6.75 -4.95 -16.22
N ARG A 140 -6.26 -6.14 -15.91
CA ARG A 140 -7.10 -7.32 -15.64
C ARG A 140 -7.95 -7.19 -14.35
N LEU A 141 -7.54 -6.33 -13.42
CA LEU A 141 -8.26 -6.07 -12.16
C LEU A 141 -9.02 -4.74 -12.17
N ALA A 142 -9.11 -4.10 -13.34
CA ALA A 142 -9.81 -2.81 -13.47
C ALA A 142 -11.26 -2.88 -12.98
N GLY A 143 -11.64 -1.92 -12.14
CA GLY A 143 -12.96 -1.86 -11.50
C GLY A 143 -13.10 -2.71 -10.22
N ALA A 144 -12.12 -3.54 -9.88
CA ALA A 144 -12.04 -4.24 -8.59
C ALA A 144 -10.92 -3.69 -7.71
N LEU A 145 -9.79 -3.29 -8.32
CA LEU A 145 -8.60 -2.81 -7.62
C LEU A 145 -8.00 -1.61 -8.34
N ASP A 146 -7.73 -0.52 -7.60
CA ASP A 146 -6.90 0.57 -8.07
C ASP A 146 -5.43 0.24 -7.79
N VAL A 147 -4.56 0.36 -8.79
CA VAL A 147 -3.14 0.05 -8.64
C VAL A 147 -2.30 1.25 -9.05
N GLN A 148 -1.57 1.85 -8.10
CA GLN A 148 -0.50 2.81 -8.37
C GLN A 148 0.82 2.04 -8.52
N LEU A 149 1.47 2.18 -9.68
CA LEU A 149 2.75 1.53 -9.96
C LEU A 149 3.92 2.45 -9.63
N VAL A 150 4.87 1.95 -8.83
CA VAL A 150 6.13 2.61 -8.49
C VAL A 150 7.27 1.85 -9.13
N ALA A 151 7.96 2.44 -10.10
CA ALA A 151 9.22 1.89 -10.59
C ALA A 151 10.36 2.38 -9.70
N PHE A 152 11.16 1.47 -9.14
CA PHE A 152 12.26 1.83 -8.27
C PHE A 152 13.52 1.00 -8.53
N PRO A 153 14.72 1.56 -8.29
CA PRO A 153 15.98 0.92 -8.58
C PRO A 153 16.48 0.13 -7.36
N GLN A 154 15.88 -1.04 -7.05
CA GLN A 154 16.25 -1.82 -5.86
C GLN A 154 17.76 -2.18 -5.83
N HIS A 155 18.39 -2.31 -6.98
CA HIS A 155 19.82 -2.56 -7.11
C HIS A 155 20.69 -1.29 -6.92
N GLY A 156 20.08 -0.13 -6.69
CA GLY A 156 20.73 1.17 -6.64
C GLY A 156 21.05 1.74 -8.03
N VAL A 157 21.04 3.05 -8.15
CA VAL A 157 21.37 3.77 -9.40
C VAL A 157 22.87 3.83 -9.60
N ARG A 158 23.61 4.17 -8.54
CA ARG A 158 25.07 4.29 -8.58
C ARG A 158 25.77 2.94 -8.60
N ARG A 159 25.21 1.99 -7.87
CA ARG A 159 25.76 0.62 -7.80
C ARG A 159 25.59 -0.16 -9.07
N THR A 160 24.57 0.16 -9.87
CA THR A 160 24.16 -0.65 -11.03
C THR A 160 24.12 0.21 -12.29
N PRO A 161 25.23 0.25 -13.07
CA PRO A 161 25.26 0.96 -14.34
C PRO A 161 24.09 0.57 -15.24
N GLY A 162 23.37 1.53 -15.82
CA GLY A 162 22.21 1.33 -16.66
C GLY A 162 20.85 1.36 -15.90
N ALA A 163 20.85 1.29 -14.56
CA ALA A 163 19.61 1.34 -13.79
C ALA A 163 18.94 2.72 -13.88
N GLY A 164 19.71 3.79 -13.89
CA GLY A 164 19.18 5.16 -14.02
C GLY A 164 18.52 5.41 -15.37
N GLU A 165 19.10 4.92 -16.45
CA GLU A 165 18.55 5.00 -17.80
C GLU A 165 17.24 4.21 -17.92
N LEU A 166 17.18 3.00 -17.37
CA LEU A 166 15.96 2.19 -17.35
C LEU A 166 14.86 2.85 -16.50
N LEU A 167 15.22 3.47 -15.39
CA LEU A 167 14.27 4.21 -14.56
C LEU A 167 13.71 5.43 -15.32
N ALA A 168 14.55 6.12 -16.09
CA ALA A 168 14.12 7.23 -16.94
C ALA A 168 13.20 6.73 -18.09
N GLU A 169 13.47 5.55 -18.67
CA GLU A 169 12.62 4.93 -19.68
C GLU A 169 11.26 4.53 -19.06
N ALA A 170 11.25 3.93 -17.85
CA ALA A 170 10.04 3.64 -17.12
C ALA A 170 9.20 4.91 -16.85
N ALA A 171 9.86 6.01 -16.44
CA ALA A 171 9.20 7.29 -16.20
C ALA A 171 8.56 7.89 -17.47
N ALA A 172 9.19 7.69 -18.62
CA ALA A 172 8.68 8.16 -19.92
C ALA A 172 7.60 7.26 -20.53
N SER A 173 7.43 6.03 -20.02
CA SER A 173 6.53 5.02 -20.60
C SER A 173 5.03 5.35 -20.47
N GLY A 174 4.66 6.18 -19.50
CA GLY A 174 3.26 6.43 -19.15
C GLY A 174 2.57 5.27 -18.40
N LEU A 175 3.31 4.21 -18.04
CA LEU A 175 2.76 3.04 -17.35
C LEU A 175 2.79 3.17 -15.83
N ILE A 176 3.69 4.02 -15.29
CA ILE A 176 3.90 4.17 -13.85
C ILE A 176 3.28 5.46 -13.31
N ASP A 177 2.96 5.46 -12.03
CA ASP A 177 2.36 6.57 -11.28
C ASP A 177 3.39 7.29 -10.40
N ALA A 178 4.48 6.57 -10.06
CA ALA A 178 5.55 7.09 -9.22
C ALA A 178 6.92 6.52 -9.63
N VAL A 179 7.97 7.27 -9.33
CA VAL A 179 9.35 6.77 -9.31
C VAL A 179 9.80 6.59 -7.87
N GLY A 180 10.67 5.62 -7.63
CA GLY A 180 11.20 5.33 -6.30
C GLY A 180 12.72 5.43 -6.21
N GLY A 181 13.22 5.30 -4.98
CA GLY A 181 14.61 5.19 -4.63
C GLY A 181 14.81 4.18 -3.52
N ILE A 182 16.07 3.90 -3.16
CA ILE A 182 16.43 3.01 -2.07
C ILE A 182 17.69 3.49 -1.38
N ASP A 183 17.64 3.67 -0.06
CA ASP A 183 18.76 3.96 0.84
C ASP A 183 19.84 4.86 0.20
N PRO A 184 19.50 6.12 -0.12
CA PRO A 184 20.34 6.98 -0.94
C PRO A 184 21.72 7.32 -0.30
N ALA A 185 21.85 7.17 1.01
CA ALA A 185 23.11 7.36 1.71
C ALA A 185 23.82 6.03 2.02
N GLY A 186 23.09 5.02 2.48
CA GLY A 186 23.69 3.77 2.93
C GLY A 186 24.01 2.82 1.80
N PHE A 187 22.99 2.37 1.11
CA PHE A 187 23.15 1.35 0.07
C PHE A 187 23.67 1.94 -1.24
N ASP A 188 23.09 3.04 -1.71
CA ASP A 188 23.42 3.65 -3.00
C ASP A 188 24.34 4.88 -2.91
N GLY A 189 24.71 5.34 -1.69
CA GLY A 189 25.53 6.52 -1.47
C GLY A 189 27.01 6.37 -1.83
N GLY A 190 27.50 5.14 -1.98
CA GLY A 190 28.92 4.85 -2.25
C GLY A 190 29.84 5.06 -1.03
N PRO A 191 31.13 4.65 -1.14
CA PRO A 191 32.07 4.63 -0.02
C PRO A 191 32.47 6.03 0.48
N ASP A 192 32.34 7.05 -0.34
CA ASP A 192 32.80 8.41 -0.05
C ASP A 192 31.68 9.36 0.38
N GLY A 193 30.46 8.84 0.55
CA GLY A 193 29.31 9.66 0.95
C GLY A 193 29.00 10.78 -0.05
N GLU A 194 29.43 10.62 -1.30
CA GLU A 194 29.18 11.59 -2.36
C GLU A 194 27.68 11.67 -2.66
N GLY A 195 27.00 12.35 -1.81
CA GLY A 195 25.71 12.99 -1.99
C GLY A 195 24.63 12.29 -2.83
N PRO A 196 23.55 12.92 -2.96
CA PRO A 196 22.25 12.35 -3.31
C PRO A 196 22.02 12.20 -4.81
N ALA A 197 22.98 11.67 -5.60
CA ALA A 197 22.83 11.50 -7.05
C ALA A 197 21.55 10.71 -7.40
N GLN A 198 21.15 9.73 -6.56
CA GLN A 198 19.89 9.04 -6.72
C GLN A 198 18.71 10.00 -6.50
N LEU A 199 18.73 10.82 -5.43
CA LEU A 199 17.65 11.78 -5.17
C LEU A 199 17.58 12.85 -6.27
N ASP A 200 18.70 13.33 -6.81
CA ASP A 200 18.71 14.24 -7.96
C ASP A 200 18.00 13.62 -9.18
N LEU A 201 18.28 12.36 -9.46
CA LEU A 201 17.63 11.64 -10.55
C LEU A 201 16.13 11.48 -10.32
N VAL A 202 15.71 10.90 -9.18
CA VAL A 202 14.28 10.55 -8.97
C VAL A 202 13.41 11.80 -8.81
N PHE A 203 13.90 12.87 -8.16
CA PHE A 203 13.18 14.15 -8.12
C PHE A 203 13.09 14.78 -9.50
N GLY A 204 14.20 14.80 -10.28
CA GLY A 204 14.18 15.31 -11.64
C GLY A 204 13.24 14.53 -12.59
N LEU A 205 13.12 13.22 -12.43
CA LEU A 205 12.14 12.41 -13.17
C LEU A 205 10.72 12.72 -12.75
N ALA A 206 10.46 12.84 -11.45
CA ALA A 206 9.14 13.18 -10.92
C ALA A 206 8.66 14.55 -11.44
N GLU A 207 9.50 15.57 -11.42
CA GLU A 207 9.18 16.90 -11.94
C GLU A 207 8.92 16.88 -13.46
N ARG A 208 9.80 16.23 -14.21
CA ARG A 208 9.73 16.19 -15.68
C ARG A 208 8.48 15.47 -16.20
N HIS A 209 8.11 14.37 -15.55
CA HIS A 209 7.01 13.51 -16.00
C HIS A 209 5.72 13.68 -15.19
N GLY A 210 5.72 14.56 -14.20
CA GLY A 210 4.57 14.77 -13.33
C GLY A 210 4.24 13.60 -12.42
N LEU A 211 5.24 12.78 -12.05
CA LEU A 211 5.08 11.58 -11.24
C LEU A 211 5.12 11.87 -9.73
N ARG A 212 4.68 10.92 -8.92
CA ARG A 212 4.88 10.86 -7.47
C ARG A 212 6.26 10.28 -7.16
N LEU A 213 6.63 10.33 -5.89
CA LEU A 213 7.85 9.70 -5.37
C LEU A 213 7.50 8.76 -4.21
N ASP A 214 8.17 7.60 -4.18
CA ASP A 214 8.14 6.68 -3.03
C ASP A 214 9.53 6.09 -2.81
N VAL A 215 10.23 6.54 -1.76
CA VAL A 215 11.64 6.19 -1.50
C VAL A 215 11.71 5.20 -0.35
N HIS A 216 12.32 4.03 -0.57
CA HIS A 216 12.65 3.08 0.50
C HIS A 216 13.80 3.63 1.34
N LEU A 217 13.64 3.64 2.64
CA LEU A 217 14.65 4.12 3.59
C LEU A 217 14.76 3.15 4.77
N HIS A 218 15.69 2.19 4.65
CA HIS A 218 15.98 1.22 5.71
C HIS A 218 17.13 1.69 6.62
N ASP A 219 17.91 2.68 6.19
CA ASP A 219 19.00 3.24 6.97
C ASP A 219 18.50 3.78 8.31
N VAL A 220 19.29 3.52 9.37
CA VAL A 220 19.01 3.92 10.75
C VAL A 220 19.94 5.07 11.19
N GLY A 221 19.66 5.69 12.32
CA GLY A 221 20.46 6.79 12.87
C GLY A 221 20.56 7.99 11.95
N ALA A 222 21.71 8.66 12.00
CA ALA A 222 22.00 9.84 11.15
C ALA A 222 21.96 9.47 9.65
N ARG A 223 22.41 8.26 9.30
CA ARG A 223 22.42 7.78 7.92
C ARG A 223 21.01 7.73 7.30
N GLY A 224 19.99 7.52 8.10
CA GLY A 224 18.60 7.58 7.66
C GLY A 224 17.98 8.97 7.85
N LEU A 225 18.26 9.65 8.96
CA LEU A 225 17.66 10.96 9.26
C LEU A 225 18.12 12.06 8.31
N ASP A 226 19.40 12.05 7.90
CA ASP A 226 19.93 13.09 7.00
C ASP A 226 19.30 13.01 5.60
N PRO A 227 19.22 11.84 4.92
CA PRO A 227 18.48 11.71 3.68
C PRO A 227 16.99 12.02 3.83
N LEU A 228 16.36 11.65 4.94
CA LEU A 228 14.96 11.98 5.17
C LEU A 228 14.73 13.50 5.16
N ARG A 229 15.61 14.27 5.82
CA ARG A 229 15.56 15.72 5.79
C ARG A 229 15.88 16.31 4.41
N ASP A 230 16.81 15.71 3.67
CA ASP A 230 17.09 16.12 2.29
C ASP A 230 15.84 15.89 1.39
N ILE A 231 15.15 14.75 1.54
CA ILE A 231 13.88 14.49 0.85
C ILE A 231 12.84 15.57 1.21
N VAL A 232 12.72 15.94 2.50
CA VAL A 232 11.83 17.02 2.95
C VAL A 232 12.18 18.36 2.29
N ALA A 233 13.45 18.72 2.27
CA ALA A 233 13.92 19.97 1.66
C ALA A 233 13.65 20.00 0.14
N ARG A 234 13.95 18.92 -0.55
CA ARG A 234 13.68 18.76 -2.00
C ARG A 234 12.20 18.79 -2.31
N THR A 235 11.36 18.15 -1.48
CA THR A 235 9.91 18.17 -1.64
C THR A 235 9.36 19.59 -1.62
N ARG A 236 9.84 20.41 -0.69
CA ARG A 236 9.50 21.85 -0.63
C ARG A 236 9.99 22.60 -1.86
N ALA A 237 11.25 22.40 -2.24
CA ALA A 237 11.87 23.11 -3.36
C ALA A 237 11.20 22.78 -4.71
N ALA A 238 10.81 21.52 -4.92
CA ALA A 238 10.16 21.04 -6.13
C ALA A 238 8.62 21.25 -6.15
N GLY A 239 8.03 21.76 -5.06
CA GLY A 239 6.57 21.93 -4.97
C GLY A 239 5.78 20.61 -5.02
N LEU A 240 6.37 19.51 -4.54
CA LEU A 240 5.80 18.16 -4.57
C LEU A 240 5.05 17.80 -3.28
N ALA A 241 4.57 18.79 -2.51
CA ALA A 241 3.79 18.55 -1.30
C ALA A 241 2.60 17.61 -1.58
N GLY A 242 2.44 16.59 -0.74
CA GLY A 242 1.41 15.57 -0.92
C GLY A 242 1.76 14.45 -1.90
N ARG A 243 2.85 14.57 -2.65
CA ARG A 243 3.22 13.63 -3.73
C ARG A 243 4.45 12.76 -3.41
N VAL A 244 5.08 12.98 -2.25
CA VAL A 244 6.27 12.27 -1.80
C VAL A 244 5.92 11.41 -0.58
N VAL A 245 6.34 10.15 -0.63
CA VAL A 245 6.25 9.18 0.46
C VAL A 245 7.65 8.62 0.73
N VAL A 246 7.95 8.34 1.99
CA VAL A 246 9.13 7.58 2.38
C VAL A 246 8.65 6.29 3.06
N SER A 247 9.00 5.17 2.47
CA SER A 247 8.65 3.85 2.96
C SER A 247 9.67 3.35 3.97
N HIS A 248 9.19 2.65 5.01
CA HIS A 248 9.93 2.13 6.15
C HIS A 248 10.44 3.20 7.11
N ALA A 249 11.34 4.08 6.68
CA ALA A 249 11.94 5.16 7.50
C ALA A 249 12.39 4.67 8.88
N PHE A 250 13.15 3.56 8.94
CA PHE A 250 13.56 2.89 10.20
C PHE A 250 14.39 3.78 11.14
N CYS A 251 14.87 4.91 10.68
CA CYS A 251 15.49 5.92 11.54
C CYS A 251 14.49 6.67 12.44
N VAL A 252 13.20 6.70 12.09
CA VAL A 252 12.20 7.46 12.85
C VAL A 252 11.85 6.82 14.18
N PRO A 253 11.66 5.48 14.32
CA PRO A 253 11.43 4.84 15.61
C PRO A 253 12.58 5.00 16.63
N GLU A 254 13.77 5.40 16.18
CA GLU A 254 14.93 5.61 17.06
C GLU A 254 14.95 6.97 17.78
N ILE A 255 14.02 7.86 17.42
CA ILE A 255 13.90 9.18 18.05
C ILE A 255 12.55 9.32 18.76
N SER A 256 12.51 10.18 19.78
CA SER A 256 11.31 10.42 20.60
C SER A 256 11.29 11.85 21.13
N GLY A 257 10.22 12.22 21.81
CA GLY A 257 10.06 13.52 22.45
C GLY A 257 10.20 14.69 21.46
N ASP A 258 10.92 15.73 21.84
CA ASP A 258 11.07 16.96 21.04
C ASP A 258 11.71 16.70 19.67
N ARG A 259 12.61 15.71 19.57
CA ARG A 259 13.23 15.35 18.28
C ARG A 259 12.23 14.76 17.30
N LEU A 260 11.38 13.84 17.77
CA LEU A 260 10.30 13.28 16.95
C LEU A 260 9.27 14.35 16.61
N ALA A 261 8.91 15.19 17.58
CA ALA A 261 7.98 16.29 17.38
C ALA A 261 8.45 17.26 16.27
N ALA A 262 9.71 17.69 16.34
CA ALA A 262 10.28 18.58 15.32
C ALA A 262 10.33 17.95 13.92
N LEU A 263 10.74 16.66 13.83
CA LEU A 263 10.73 15.95 12.55
C LEU A 263 9.31 15.78 12.00
N ALA A 264 8.32 15.47 12.83
CA ALA A 264 6.94 15.34 12.41
C ALA A 264 6.39 16.68 11.87
N ASP A 265 6.71 17.80 12.51
CA ASP A 265 6.32 19.13 12.02
C ASP A 265 7.00 19.42 10.66
N GLU A 266 8.30 19.11 10.48
CA GLU A 266 9.02 19.24 9.21
C GLU A 266 8.35 18.42 8.09
N LEU A 267 7.97 17.15 8.36
CA LEU A 267 7.30 16.25 7.42
C LEU A 267 5.91 16.76 7.04
N ALA A 268 5.11 17.16 8.05
CA ALA A 268 3.75 17.64 7.84
C ALA A 268 3.72 18.92 7.00
N GLU A 269 4.58 19.92 7.34
CA GLU A 269 4.70 21.17 6.59
C GLU A 269 5.14 20.95 5.12
N ALA A 270 6.02 19.98 4.88
CA ALA A 270 6.45 19.62 3.53
C ALA A 270 5.42 18.76 2.79
N GLY A 271 4.45 18.20 3.49
CA GLY A 271 3.49 17.26 2.93
C GLY A 271 4.10 15.91 2.56
N VAL A 272 5.20 15.49 3.22
CA VAL A 272 5.80 14.17 3.04
C VAL A 272 5.04 13.14 3.87
N GLY A 273 4.62 12.05 3.23
CA GLY A 273 3.98 10.92 3.89
C GLY A 273 4.97 9.81 4.24
N LEU A 274 4.58 8.94 5.16
CA LEU A 274 5.38 7.78 5.56
C LEU A 274 4.57 6.49 5.44
N THR A 275 5.24 5.37 5.10
CA THR A 275 4.62 4.04 5.12
C THR A 275 5.36 3.14 6.10
N THR A 276 4.60 2.48 7.00
CA THR A 276 5.12 1.40 7.84
C THR A 276 4.64 0.05 7.33
N VAL A 277 5.44 -0.98 7.51
CA VAL A 277 5.08 -2.37 7.15
C VAL A 277 5.05 -3.28 8.39
N ALA A 278 5.30 -2.70 9.57
CA ALA A 278 5.29 -3.37 10.88
C ALA A 278 6.05 -4.72 10.90
N PRO A 279 7.33 -4.76 10.47
CA PRO A 279 8.08 -6.01 10.40
C PRO A 279 8.53 -6.50 11.79
N SER A 280 8.76 -5.58 12.72
CA SER A 280 9.13 -5.85 14.11
C SER A 280 8.81 -4.64 15.00
N ALA A 281 8.77 -4.82 16.32
CA ALA A 281 8.44 -3.75 17.27
C ALA A 281 9.39 -2.54 17.18
N HIS A 282 10.66 -2.76 16.85
CA HIS A 282 11.67 -1.69 16.75
C HIS A 282 11.63 -0.93 15.41
N GLN A 283 10.86 -1.41 14.46
CA GLN A 283 10.79 -0.87 13.10
C GLN A 283 9.40 -0.31 12.75
N VAL A 284 8.48 -0.31 13.71
CA VAL A 284 7.17 0.31 13.54
C VAL A 284 7.29 1.83 13.76
N LEU A 285 6.79 2.60 12.80
CA LEU A 285 6.67 4.03 12.96
C LEU A 285 5.77 4.39 14.16
N PRO A 286 6.09 5.43 14.94
CA PRO A 286 5.20 5.96 15.99
C PRO A 286 4.01 6.70 15.35
N PHE A 287 3.18 5.96 14.63
CA PHE A 287 2.19 6.51 13.69
C PHE A 287 1.14 7.39 14.38
N ARG A 288 0.75 7.09 15.63
CA ARG A 288 -0.21 7.92 16.37
C ARG A 288 0.36 9.31 16.66
N GLU A 289 1.63 9.38 17.06
CA GLU A 289 2.31 10.65 17.34
C GLU A 289 2.54 11.45 16.06
N LEU A 290 2.91 10.78 14.97
CA LEU A 290 3.09 11.39 13.64
C LEU A 290 1.77 11.94 13.10
N GLN A 291 0.69 11.15 13.15
CA GLN A 291 -0.64 11.56 12.69
C GLN A 291 -1.23 12.70 13.51
N ALA A 292 -1.00 12.71 14.84
CA ALA A 292 -1.42 13.80 15.71
C ALA A 292 -0.79 15.15 15.34
N ARG A 293 0.32 15.15 14.60
CA ARG A 293 1.02 16.34 14.06
C ARG A 293 0.75 16.58 12.57
N GLY A 294 -0.19 15.82 11.97
CA GLY A 294 -0.61 16.02 10.58
C GLY A 294 0.23 15.27 9.54
N VAL A 295 1.16 14.39 9.94
CA VAL A 295 1.87 13.52 9.00
C VAL A 295 0.93 12.43 8.50
N ARG A 296 0.83 12.26 7.19
CA ARG A 296 0.10 11.13 6.60
C ARG A 296 0.92 9.86 6.77
N VAL A 297 0.34 8.83 7.38
CA VAL A 297 0.98 7.54 7.58
C VAL A 297 0.06 6.44 7.11
N GLY A 298 0.57 5.50 6.30
CA GLY A 298 -0.15 4.33 5.82
C GLY A 298 0.51 3.02 6.25
N LEU A 299 -0.22 1.92 6.07
CA LEU A 299 0.25 0.55 6.34
C LEU A 299 0.40 -0.21 5.03
N GLY A 300 1.48 -1.00 4.91
CA GLY A 300 1.75 -1.85 3.75
C GLY A 300 2.03 -3.30 4.10
N SER A 301 1.83 -4.19 3.13
CA SER A 301 2.19 -5.62 3.22
C SER A 301 3.69 -5.87 3.06
N ASP A 302 4.35 -5.04 2.25
CA ASP A 302 5.71 -5.25 1.75
C ASP A 302 5.83 -6.50 0.86
N GLY A 303 6.95 -7.19 0.91
CA GLY A 303 7.14 -8.47 0.22
C GLY A 303 6.19 -9.55 0.71
N VAL A 304 5.62 -10.32 -0.25
CA VAL A 304 4.73 -11.44 0.04
C VAL A 304 5.30 -12.71 -0.54
N ARG A 305 5.81 -13.60 0.32
CA ARG A 305 6.41 -14.88 -0.08
C ARG A 305 7.47 -14.71 -1.19
N ASP A 306 8.34 -13.76 -1.02
CA ASP A 306 9.47 -13.49 -1.93
C ASP A 306 10.79 -14.06 -1.41
N SER A 307 11.92 -13.63 -1.96
CA SER A 307 13.26 -14.06 -1.52
C SER A 307 13.63 -13.51 -0.15
N TRP A 308 13.10 -12.33 0.23
CA TRP A 308 13.43 -11.65 1.48
C TRP A 308 12.70 -12.26 2.67
N SER A 309 11.43 -12.67 2.45
CA SER A 309 10.58 -13.20 3.52
C SER A 309 9.66 -14.33 3.06
N PRO A 310 9.55 -15.42 3.86
CA PRO A 310 8.55 -16.46 3.59
C PRO A 310 7.13 -16.05 3.98
N TYR A 311 6.99 -14.91 4.66
CA TYR A 311 5.73 -14.46 5.24
C TYR A 311 4.93 -13.56 4.27
N GLY A 312 3.79 -13.11 4.75
CA GLY A 312 2.87 -12.25 4.02
C GLY A 312 1.79 -13.02 3.28
N ASN A 313 0.64 -12.38 3.14
CA ASN A 313 -0.54 -12.92 2.46
C ASN A 313 -1.37 -11.84 1.77
N ALA A 314 -0.87 -10.60 1.65
CA ALA A 314 -1.57 -9.45 1.09
C ALA A 314 -2.98 -9.18 1.69
N ASP A 315 -3.22 -9.66 2.91
CA ASP A 315 -4.42 -9.37 3.69
C ASP A 315 -4.17 -8.21 4.65
N MET A 316 -4.69 -7.04 4.33
CA MET A 316 -4.46 -5.83 5.12
C MET A 316 -5.18 -5.85 6.48
N LEU A 317 -6.22 -6.65 6.68
CA LEU A 317 -6.78 -6.87 8.03
C LEU A 317 -5.81 -7.68 8.90
N HIS A 318 -5.20 -8.71 8.32
CA HIS A 318 -4.14 -9.46 8.99
C HIS A 318 -2.91 -8.57 9.28
N ARG A 319 -2.58 -7.64 8.38
CA ARG A 319 -1.50 -6.67 8.62
C ARG A 319 -1.85 -5.71 9.77
N ALA A 320 -3.09 -5.24 9.87
CA ALA A 320 -3.57 -4.43 10.99
C ALA A 320 -3.52 -5.21 12.33
N HIS A 321 -3.87 -6.50 12.31
CA HIS A 321 -3.72 -7.39 13.47
C HIS A 321 -2.25 -7.49 13.92
N LEU A 322 -1.32 -7.75 12.97
CA LEU A 322 0.12 -7.81 13.25
C LEU A 322 0.66 -6.48 13.79
N LEU A 323 0.18 -5.36 13.26
CA LEU A 323 0.51 -4.03 13.79
C LEU A 323 0.05 -3.91 15.25
N GLY A 324 -1.20 -4.30 15.55
CA GLY A 324 -1.73 -4.29 16.91
C GLY A 324 -0.92 -5.17 17.86
N TRP A 325 -0.59 -6.39 17.42
CA TRP A 325 0.27 -7.29 18.20
C TRP A 325 1.66 -6.70 18.44
N THR A 326 2.29 -6.15 17.40
CA THR A 326 3.67 -5.61 17.47
C THR A 326 3.77 -4.34 18.32
N THR A 327 2.70 -3.54 18.35
CA THR A 327 2.63 -2.28 19.14
C THR A 327 1.97 -2.45 20.51
N ASP A 328 1.68 -3.69 20.92
CA ASP A 328 1.00 -3.99 22.19
C ASP A 328 -0.35 -3.26 22.37
N ALA A 329 -1.14 -3.13 21.29
CA ALA A 329 -2.46 -2.54 21.34
C ALA A 329 -3.40 -3.37 22.23
N ARG A 330 -3.99 -2.74 23.25
CA ARG A 330 -4.78 -3.42 24.28
C ARG A 330 -6.21 -2.91 24.39
N THR A 331 -6.48 -1.73 23.86
CA THR A 331 -7.78 -1.08 23.95
C THR A 331 -8.50 -1.10 22.61
N ASP A 332 -9.83 -0.98 22.64
CA ASP A 332 -10.66 -0.89 21.45
C ASP A 332 -10.21 0.24 20.52
N GLN A 333 -9.82 1.38 21.09
CA GLN A 333 -9.34 2.51 20.30
C GLN A 333 -8.01 2.20 19.61
N GLU A 334 -7.06 1.56 20.29
CA GLU A 334 -5.77 1.21 19.69
C GLU A 334 -5.91 0.18 18.57
N LEU A 335 -6.84 -0.79 18.71
CA LEU A 335 -7.16 -1.73 17.65
C LEU A 335 -7.86 -1.04 16.46
N ALA A 336 -8.77 -0.11 16.75
CA ALA A 336 -9.41 0.70 15.70
C ALA A 336 -8.39 1.60 14.97
N ASP A 337 -7.37 2.16 15.66
CA ASP A 337 -6.30 2.92 15.03
C ASP A 337 -5.46 2.04 14.07
N CYS A 338 -5.19 0.79 14.45
CA CYS A 338 -4.49 -0.16 13.56
C CYS A 338 -5.28 -0.45 12.28
N PHE A 339 -6.61 -0.62 12.40
CA PHE A 339 -7.48 -0.78 11.25
C PHE A 339 -7.53 0.51 10.39
N ALA A 340 -7.66 1.67 11.02
CA ALA A 340 -7.70 2.96 10.32
C ALA A 340 -6.41 3.20 9.52
N LEU A 341 -5.25 2.76 10.03
CA LEU A 341 -3.99 2.86 9.29
C LEU A 341 -3.99 2.02 8.02
N ALA A 342 -4.62 0.83 8.04
CA ALA A 342 -4.78 -0.06 6.90
C ALA A 342 -5.91 0.37 5.93
N ALA A 343 -6.77 1.29 6.30
CA ALA A 343 -7.88 1.79 5.50
C ALA A 343 -7.65 3.27 5.11
N ASP A 344 -7.89 4.18 6.05
CA ASP A 344 -7.82 5.62 5.84
C ASP A 344 -6.38 6.11 5.62
N GLY A 345 -5.41 5.57 6.39
CA GLY A 345 -4.01 5.94 6.24
C GLY A 345 -3.46 5.63 4.85
N GLY A 346 -3.75 4.43 4.33
CA GLY A 346 -3.40 4.08 2.96
C GLY A 346 -4.14 4.95 1.93
N ALA A 347 -5.43 5.22 2.14
CA ALA A 347 -6.21 6.08 1.26
C ALA A 347 -5.62 7.51 1.16
N ASP A 348 -5.22 8.09 2.30
CA ASP A 348 -4.59 9.42 2.33
C ASP A 348 -3.25 9.47 1.58
N LEU A 349 -2.44 8.38 1.63
CA LEU A 349 -1.18 8.31 0.89
C LEU A 349 -1.37 8.15 -0.62
N LEU A 350 -2.45 7.46 -1.03
CA LEU A 350 -2.77 7.23 -2.43
C LEU A 350 -3.69 8.31 -3.03
N ASP A 351 -4.05 9.35 -2.25
CA ASP A 351 -5.01 10.42 -2.61
C ASP A 351 -6.38 9.86 -3.03
N LEU A 352 -6.85 8.88 -2.29
CA LEU A 352 -8.17 8.28 -2.49
C LEU A 352 -9.17 8.82 -1.46
N PRO A 353 -10.46 8.93 -1.80
CA PRO A 353 -11.47 9.30 -0.84
C PRO A 353 -11.57 8.24 0.27
N ARG A 354 -11.70 8.67 1.53
CA ARG A 354 -11.99 7.77 2.65
C ARG A 354 -13.38 7.18 2.54
N VAL A 355 -13.56 5.96 3.01
CA VAL A 355 -14.86 5.28 3.03
C VAL A 355 -15.47 5.42 4.41
N THR A 356 -16.59 6.12 4.50
CA THR A 356 -17.26 6.43 5.79
C THR A 356 -18.55 5.63 6.01
N LEU A 357 -18.99 4.83 5.04
CA LEU A 357 -20.27 4.09 5.03
C LEU A 357 -21.51 5.00 5.21
N ARG A 358 -21.39 6.27 4.86
CA ARG A 358 -22.49 7.27 4.90
C ARG A 358 -22.84 7.71 3.47
N PRO A 359 -24.04 8.24 3.25
CA PRO A 359 -24.40 8.84 1.97
C PRO A 359 -23.33 9.84 1.49
N GLY A 360 -22.99 9.76 0.20
CA GLY A 360 -21.89 10.52 -0.43
C GLY A 360 -20.52 9.86 -0.38
N SER A 361 -20.35 8.79 0.40
CA SER A 361 -19.12 8.00 0.45
C SER A 361 -19.05 7.02 -0.73
N PRO A 362 -17.85 6.64 -1.22
CA PRO A 362 -17.72 5.50 -2.12
C PRO A 362 -18.41 4.26 -1.54
N ALA A 363 -19.12 3.52 -2.38
CA ALA A 363 -19.78 2.26 -2.00
C ALA A 363 -18.76 1.10 -2.04
N ASP A 364 -17.72 1.23 -1.21
CA ASP A 364 -16.56 0.33 -1.13
C ASP A 364 -16.48 -0.24 0.29
N PHE A 365 -16.95 -1.45 0.51
CA PHE A 365 -16.96 -2.05 1.83
C PHE A 365 -16.84 -3.56 1.78
N MET A 366 -16.54 -4.16 2.92
CA MET A 366 -16.53 -5.61 3.09
C MET A 366 -17.53 -6.02 4.19
N LEU A 367 -18.15 -7.19 4.02
CA LEU A 367 -19.04 -7.80 5.01
C LEU A 367 -18.31 -8.95 5.71
N VAL A 368 -18.30 -8.89 7.03
CA VAL A 368 -17.66 -9.89 7.89
C VAL A 368 -18.58 -10.28 9.05
N ALA A 369 -18.39 -11.48 9.58
CA ALA A 369 -18.98 -11.87 10.87
C ALA A 369 -18.26 -11.11 12.00
N GLY A 370 -18.99 -10.72 13.04
CA GLY A 370 -18.42 -10.10 14.23
C GLY A 370 -19.40 -9.17 14.95
N GLU A 371 -19.03 -8.77 16.16
CA GLU A 371 -19.84 -7.88 17.00
C GLU A 371 -19.40 -6.41 16.88
N CYS A 372 -18.08 -6.18 16.78
CA CYS A 372 -17.50 -4.85 16.71
C CYS A 372 -16.18 -4.86 15.90
N LEU A 373 -15.68 -3.67 15.52
CA LEU A 373 -14.43 -3.51 14.78
C LEU A 373 -13.21 -4.06 15.54
N PRO A 374 -13.01 -3.79 16.84
CA PRO A 374 -11.88 -4.35 17.57
C PRO A 374 -11.83 -5.87 17.55
N GLN A 375 -12.97 -6.53 17.73
CA GLN A 375 -13.06 -7.99 17.61
C GLN A 375 -12.66 -8.47 16.20
N VAL A 376 -13.13 -7.80 15.15
CA VAL A 376 -12.77 -8.17 13.76
C VAL A 376 -11.26 -8.09 13.53
N VAL A 377 -10.58 -7.09 14.09
CA VAL A 377 -9.11 -6.97 14.00
C VAL A 377 -8.41 -8.12 14.72
N VAL A 378 -8.96 -8.57 15.85
CA VAL A 378 -8.37 -9.67 16.64
C VAL A 378 -8.67 -11.04 16.02
N ASP A 379 -9.92 -11.28 15.65
CA ASP A 379 -10.42 -12.61 15.24
C ASP A 379 -10.18 -12.94 13.76
N LEU A 380 -9.90 -11.92 12.93
CA LEU A 380 -9.63 -12.07 11.50
C LEU A 380 -10.69 -12.89 10.74
N PRO A 381 -11.97 -12.58 10.84
CA PRO A 381 -13.03 -13.35 10.19
C PRO A 381 -12.89 -13.31 8.66
N ALA A 382 -13.37 -14.36 8.01
CA ALA A 382 -13.42 -14.40 6.54
C ALA A 382 -14.28 -13.26 5.99
N ARG A 383 -13.88 -12.71 4.83
CA ARG A 383 -14.68 -11.72 4.09
C ARG A 383 -15.74 -12.48 3.30
N GLU A 384 -16.99 -12.36 3.73
CA GLU A 384 -18.10 -13.01 3.03
C GLU A 384 -18.45 -12.31 1.73
N LEU A 385 -18.37 -10.97 1.74
CA LEU A 385 -18.51 -10.14 0.55
C LEU A 385 -17.50 -9.01 0.56
N VAL A 386 -17.00 -8.66 -0.63
CA VAL A 386 -16.26 -7.41 -0.88
C VAL A 386 -16.98 -6.64 -1.97
N VAL A 387 -17.27 -5.39 -1.69
CA VAL A 387 -18.02 -4.48 -2.57
C VAL A 387 -17.10 -3.35 -3.01
N ARG A 388 -17.09 -3.09 -4.31
CA ARG A 388 -16.35 -2.00 -4.95
C ARG A 388 -17.27 -1.22 -5.88
N GLY A 389 -17.41 0.08 -5.67
CA GLY A 389 -18.31 0.91 -6.46
C GLY A 389 -19.75 0.38 -6.48
N GLY A 390 -20.25 -0.16 -5.35
CA GLY A 390 -21.59 -0.72 -5.23
C GLY A 390 -21.79 -2.08 -5.91
N ARG A 391 -20.73 -2.72 -6.43
CA ARG A 391 -20.76 -4.05 -7.04
C ARG A 391 -20.02 -5.05 -6.18
N VAL A 392 -20.52 -6.26 -6.06
CA VAL A 392 -19.83 -7.37 -5.39
C VAL A 392 -18.68 -7.81 -6.30
N VAL A 393 -17.44 -7.63 -5.85
CA VAL A 393 -16.20 -8.01 -6.59
C VAL A 393 -15.55 -9.27 -6.04
N ALA A 394 -15.88 -9.65 -4.79
CA ALA A 394 -15.45 -10.93 -4.24
C ALA A 394 -16.51 -11.50 -3.29
N ARG A 395 -16.53 -12.82 -3.19
CA ARG A 395 -17.42 -13.59 -2.32
C ARG A 395 -16.68 -14.79 -1.74
N ASP A 396 -16.86 -15.03 -0.45
CA ASP A 396 -16.29 -16.18 0.28
C ASP A 396 -14.80 -16.39 0.01
N GLY A 397 -14.03 -15.28 0.07
CA GLY A 397 -12.57 -15.28 -0.14
C GLY A 397 -12.13 -15.52 -1.59
N ARG A 398 -13.02 -15.32 -2.59
CA ARG A 398 -12.71 -15.48 -4.02
C ARG A 398 -13.09 -14.23 -4.80
N HIS A 399 -12.17 -13.72 -5.58
CA HIS A 399 -12.45 -12.68 -6.59
C HIS A 399 -13.37 -13.26 -7.68
N LEU A 400 -14.31 -12.44 -8.16
CA LEU A 400 -15.35 -12.90 -9.09
C LEU A 400 -15.02 -12.69 -10.58
N GLY A 401 -13.85 -12.14 -10.91
CA GLY A 401 -13.42 -11.88 -12.28
C GLY A 401 -13.80 -10.51 -12.78
#